data_68cb171346e1d9b2cbcee317683d3c93
#
_entry.id   68cb171346e1d9b2cbcee317683d3c93
#
_cell.length_a   1.000
_cell.length_b   1.000
_cell.length_c   1.000
_cell.angle_alpha   90.00
_cell.angle_beta   90.00
_cell.angle_gamma   90.00
#
_symmetry.space_group_name_H-M   'P 1'
#
loop_
_entity.id
_entity.type
_entity.pdbx_description
1 polymer ?
#
loop_
_entity_poly.entity_id
_entity_poly.type
_entity_poly.pdbx_seq_one_letter_code
_entity_poly.pdbx_strand_id
1 'polypeptide(L)'
;LTSTMPAAPAVSPLRPFDLTVLRTRRLGPSVLRITLGGPGADGFRGGGRDQSVSITLPPCAADPGAGPAGRGPLRPGDGRAVTRSYTVRAQRPRPDGSTELDLDFVLHGGGPASRWALAASPCDPLTVLGPASPDNPAVRFRPPAGTDWVLIRADESALAAAAAVLEWLPAGMPARVWLEIPRTEDRQALNTAAKARIRWLVRSEGAVCGVESVRAADLPPGTPYAWIAGEEAGVRALRHHLVRERSFDPARVTSASYWRRGAGARQDVSR
;
A
#
# COMPACT_ATOMS: atom_id res chain seq x y z
N LEU A 1 -12.74 18.70 47.45
CA LEU A 1 -11.65 18.96 46.49
C LEU A 1 -11.41 17.70 45.65
N THR A 2 -12.06 17.60 44.51
CA THR A 2 -11.92 16.49 43.56
C THR A 2 -10.71 16.79 42.69
N SER A 3 -9.60 16.06 42.95
CA SER A 3 -8.38 16.13 42.15
C SER A 3 -8.61 15.39 40.83
N THR A 4 -8.78 16.12 39.73
CA THR A 4 -8.82 15.56 38.39
C THR A 4 -7.39 15.19 38.00
N MET A 5 -7.09 13.89 37.93
CA MET A 5 -5.83 13.41 37.36
C MET A 5 -5.74 13.85 35.89
N PRO A 6 -4.61 14.40 35.44
CA PRO A 6 -4.40 14.69 34.01
C PRO A 6 -4.47 13.40 33.21
N ALA A 7 -5.25 13.41 32.13
CA ALA A 7 -5.29 12.30 31.18
C ALA A 7 -3.86 12.07 30.63
N ALA A 8 -3.41 10.82 30.65
CA ALA A 8 -2.14 10.44 30.04
C ALA A 8 -2.13 10.90 28.58
N PRO A 9 -1.01 11.44 28.05
CA PRO A 9 -0.94 11.87 26.66
C PRO A 9 -1.26 10.69 25.74
N ALA A 10 -2.20 10.88 24.83
CA ALA A 10 -2.57 9.88 23.84
C ALA A 10 -1.32 9.52 23.03
N VAL A 11 -0.83 8.30 23.20
CA VAL A 11 0.31 7.81 22.41
C VAL A 11 -0.11 7.80 20.95
N SER A 12 0.62 8.50 20.09
CA SER A 12 0.36 8.48 18.66
C SER A 12 0.33 7.02 18.18
N PRO A 13 -0.70 6.59 17.45
CA PRO A 13 -0.78 5.23 16.92
C PRO A 13 0.31 4.95 15.88
N LEU A 14 1.01 5.99 15.39
CA LEU A 14 2.10 5.91 14.43
C LEU A 14 3.38 6.49 15.05
N ARG A 15 4.52 5.83 14.84
CA ARG A 15 5.84 6.30 15.24
C ARG A 15 6.91 5.99 14.19
N PRO A 16 8.05 6.69 14.20
CA PRO A 16 9.16 6.34 13.34
C PRO A 16 9.84 5.06 13.81
N PHE A 17 10.22 4.24 12.82
CA PHE A 17 11.03 3.04 12.95
C PHE A 17 12.26 3.19 12.06
N ASP A 18 13.44 3.13 12.63
CA ASP A 18 14.70 3.17 11.88
C ASP A 18 15.08 1.74 11.51
N LEU A 19 14.92 1.41 10.23
CA LEU A 19 15.11 0.09 9.68
C LEU A 19 16.31 0.07 8.73
N THR A 20 16.77 -1.12 8.39
CA THR A 20 17.77 -1.34 7.33
C THR A 20 17.22 -2.26 6.25
N VAL A 21 17.71 -2.08 5.03
CA VAL A 21 17.49 -3.03 3.95
C VAL A 21 18.19 -4.34 4.30
N LEU A 22 17.44 -5.43 4.33
CA LEU A 22 17.99 -6.77 4.53
C LEU A 22 18.29 -7.45 3.19
N ARG A 23 17.39 -7.30 2.24
CA ARG A 23 17.53 -7.87 0.88
C ARG A 23 16.59 -7.19 -0.09
N THR A 24 16.88 -7.34 -1.38
CA THR A 24 16.03 -6.90 -2.48
C THR A 24 15.70 -8.12 -3.37
N ARG A 25 14.51 -8.14 -3.98
CA ARG A 25 14.08 -9.20 -4.89
C ARG A 25 13.20 -8.64 -6.00
N ARG A 26 13.57 -8.86 -7.25
CA ARG A 26 12.69 -8.60 -8.40
C ARG A 26 11.49 -9.54 -8.38
N LEU A 27 10.28 -8.99 -8.51
CA LEU A 27 9.04 -9.74 -8.63
C LEU A 27 8.53 -9.79 -10.08
N GLY A 28 9.00 -8.88 -10.91
CA GLY A 28 8.67 -8.73 -12.30
C GLY A 28 9.46 -7.58 -12.92
N PRO A 29 9.26 -7.24 -14.19
CA PRO A 29 9.92 -6.11 -14.82
C PRO A 29 9.63 -4.78 -14.13
N SER A 30 8.42 -4.62 -13.58
CA SER A 30 7.92 -3.36 -13.03
C SER A 30 7.89 -3.30 -11.52
N VAL A 31 8.28 -4.38 -10.79
CA VAL A 31 8.16 -4.41 -9.33
C VAL A 31 9.41 -4.98 -8.66
N LEU A 32 9.92 -4.25 -7.66
CA LEU A 32 11.01 -4.68 -6.79
C LEU A 32 10.52 -4.75 -5.36
N ARG A 33 10.69 -5.89 -4.70
CA ARG A 33 10.46 -6.04 -3.26
C ARG A 33 11.71 -5.70 -2.48
N ILE A 34 11.57 -4.86 -1.47
CA ILE A 34 12.60 -4.58 -0.49
C ILE A 34 12.13 -5.11 0.86
N THR A 35 12.93 -5.98 1.46
CA THR A 35 12.71 -6.45 2.82
C THR A 35 13.53 -5.61 3.78
N LEU A 36 12.85 -5.01 4.74
CA LEU A 36 13.39 -4.17 5.79
C LEU A 36 13.37 -4.91 7.12
N GLY A 37 14.27 -4.57 8.03
CA GLY A 37 14.29 -5.13 9.38
C GLY A 37 15.38 -4.51 10.23
N GLY A 38 15.76 -5.22 11.26
CA GLY A 38 16.75 -4.80 12.26
C GLY A 38 16.12 -4.45 13.61
N PRO A 39 16.92 -4.11 14.63
CA PRO A 39 16.45 -3.83 16.00
C PRO A 39 15.40 -2.71 16.06
N GLY A 40 15.46 -1.76 15.13
CA GLY A 40 14.48 -0.67 15.02
C GLY A 40 13.06 -1.12 14.69
N ALA A 41 12.85 -2.36 14.22
CA ALA A 41 11.53 -2.92 13.91
C ALA A 41 10.73 -3.35 15.14
N ASP A 42 11.33 -3.34 16.31
CA ASP A 42 10.68 -3.74 17.56
C ASP A 42 9.46 -2.86 17.86
N GLY A 43 8.35 -3.53 18.18
CA GLY A 43 7.10 -2.84 18.44
C GLY A 43 6.38 -2.32 17.21
N PHE A 44 6.80 -2.65 15.97
CA PHE A 44 5.98 -2.46 14.80
C PHE A 44 4.76 -3.40 14.89
N ARG A 45 3.55 -2.83 14.80
CA ARG A 45 2.28 -3.56 14.98
C ARG A 45 1.35 -3.30 13.79
N GLY A 46 1.68 -3.91 12.65
CA GLY A 46 0.86 -3.81 11.45
C GLY A 46 -0.50 -4.50 11.60
N GLY A 47 -1.54 -3.89 11.05
CA GLY A 47 -2.89 -4.44 11.00
C GLY A 47 -3.15 -5.37 9.80
N GLY A 48 -2.11 -5.69 9.00
CA GLY A 48 -2.27 -6.47 7.76
C GLY A 48 -3.09 -5.72 6.70
N ARG A 49 -3.66 -6.45 5.75
CA ARG A 49 -4.53 -5.89 4.70
C ARG A 49 -3.80 -4.79 3.90
N ASP A 50 -4.44 -3.66 3.73
CA ASP A 50 -3.90 -2.48 3.04
C ASP A 50 -3.12 -1.54 3.98
N GLN A 51 -2.46 -2.07 5.03
CA GLN A 51 -1.68 -1.29 5.98
C GLN A 51 -0.70 -0.39 5.26
N SER A 52 -0.92 0.92 5.35
CA SER A 52 0.02 1.90 4.80
C SER A 52 1.04 2.35 5.83
N VAL A 53 2.21 2.74 5.33
CA VAL A 53 3.31 3.37 6.06
C VAL A 53 3.86 4.52 5.23
N SER A 54 4.52 5.48 5.86
CA SER A 54 5.27 6.52 5.15
C SER A 54 6.77 6.26 5.29
N ILE A 55 7.48 6.20 4.17
CA ILE A 55 8.94 6.08 4.15
C ILE A 55 9.59 7.43 3.88
N THR A 56 10.70 7.69 4.54
CA THR A 56 11.51 8.89 4.32
C THR A 56 12.76 8.49 3.55
N LEU A 57 12.81 8.89 2.28
CA LEU A 57 13.89 8.56 1.35
C LEU A 57 15.02 9.60 1.44
N PRO A 58 16.30 9.16 1.43
CA PRO A 58 17.41 10.07 1.28
C PRO A 58 17.41 10.75 -0.10
N PRO A 59 17.98 11.95 -0.23
CA PRO A 59 18.25 12.55 -1.53
C PRO A 59 19.11 11.59 -2.35
N CYS A 60 18.74 11.38 -3.61
CA CYS A 60 19.56 10.60 -4.51
C CYS A 60 20.81 11.43 -4.89
N ALA A 61 21.98 10.80 -4.96
CA ALA A 61 23.22 11.46 -5.39
C ALA A 61 23.12 12.11 -6.78
N ALA A 62 22.16 11.67 -7.60
CA ALA A 62 21.86 12.23 -8.91
C ALA A 62 20.87 13.43 -8.86
N ASP A 63 20.36 13.82 -7.69
CA ASP A 63 19.47 14.97 -7.59
C ASP A 63 20.28 16.28 -7.62
N PRO A 64 19.93 17.26 -8.48
CA PRO A 64 20.62 18.55 -8.52
C PRO A 64 20.57 19.21 -7.14
N GLY A 65 21.74 19.44 -6.53
CA GLY A 65 21.87 20.01 -5.19
C GLY A 65 21.91 19.00 -4.03
N ALA A 66 21.97 17.70 -4.29
CA ALA A 66 22.29 16.70 -3.28
C ALA A 66 23.77 16.90 -2.85
N GLY A 67 23.97 17.46 -1.65
CA GLY A 67 25.27 17.39 -0.97
C GLY A 67 25.56 15.96 -0.50
N PRO A 68 26.78 15.68 0.04
CA PRO A 68 27.10 14.36 0.54
C PRO A 68 26.05 13.95 1.59
N ALA A 69 25.38 12.83 1.32
CA ALA A 69 24.40 12.27 2.24
C ALA A 69 25.10 11.88 3.52
N GLY A 70 24.73 12.50 4.64
CA GLY A 70 25.12 12.04 5.97
C GLY A 70 24.62 10.60 6.16
N ARG A 71 25.43 9.75 6.77
CA ARG A 71 25.14 8.31 6.96
C ARG A 71 24.08 8.00 8.04
N GLY A 72 23.26 8.97 8.44
CA GLY A 72 22.24 8.79 9.46
C GLY A 72 20.83 8.64 8.90
N PRO A 73 19.87 8.10 9.72
CA PRO A 73 18.46 8.04 9.32
C PRO A 73 17.91 9.45 9.16
N LEU A 74 17.23 9.68 8.02
CA LEU A 74 16.56 10.95 7.74
C LEU A 74 15.18 11.00 8.39
N ARG A 75 14.81 12.20 8.86
CA ARG A 75 13.50 12.43 9.48
C ARG A 75 12.57 13.18 8.52
N PRO A 76 11.23 12.96 8.64
CA PRO A 76 10.25 13.82 7.98
C PRO A 76 10.51 15.29 8.38
N GLY A 77 10.65 16.17 7.38
CA GLY A 77 10.95 17.58 7.61
C GLY A 77 12.42 17.98 7.39
N ASP A 78 13.32 17.03 7.23
CA ASP A 78 14.67 17.33 6.73
C ASP A 78 14.53 17.87 5.30
N GLY A 79 14.97 19.12 5.06
CA GLY A 79 14.64 19.92 3.88
C GLY A 79 14.97 19.33 2.50
N ARG A 80 15.53 18.13 2.44
CA ARG A 80 15.83 17.36 1.23
C ARG A 80 15.21 15.96 1.24
N ALA A 81 14.55 15.55 2.33
CA ALA A 81 13.95 14.25 2.45
C ALA A 81 12.65 14.17 1.66
N VAL A 82 12.47 13.08 0.92
CA VAL A 82 11.26 12.82 0.14
C VAL A 82 10.45 11.75 0.87
N THR A 83 9.25 12.12 1.32
CA THR A 83 8.32 11.17 1.95
C THR A 83 7.40 10.54 0.91
N ARG A 84 7.20 9.22 1.00
CA ARG A 84 6.27 8.47 0.14
C ARG A 84 5.51 7.43 0.96
N SER A 85 4.24 7.24 0.60
CA SER A 85 3.39 6.20 1.19
C SER A 85 3.59 4.87 0.47
N TYR A 86 3.69 3.80 1.24
CA TYR A 86 3.79 2.43 0.77
C TYR A 86 2.87 1.50 1.55
N THR A 87 2.55 0.35 0.97
CA THR A 87 1.84 -0.72 1.67
C THR A 87 2.84 -1.70 2.28
N VAL A 88 2.60 -2.09 3.52
CA VAL A 88 3.28 -3.25 4.12
C VAL A 88 2.71 -4.52 3.49
N ARG A 89 3.42 -5.08 2.52
CA ARG A 89 2.98 -6.30 1.81
C ARG A 89 2.95 -7.50 2.74
N ALA A 90 3.94 -7.60 3.63
CA ALA A 90 4.01 -8.65 4.64
C ALA A 90 4.81 -8.15 5.85
N GLN A 91 4.39 -8.62 7.01
CA GLN A 91 5.13 -8.51 8.27
C GLN A 91 5.39 -9.93 8.77
N ARG A 92 6.63 -10.25 9.09
CA ARG A 92 7.03 -11.58 9.56
C ARG A 92 7.88 -11.49 10.82
N PRO A 93 7.47 -12.10 11.94
CA PRO A 93 8.35 -12.31 13.08
C PRO A 93 9.44 -13.31 12.70
N ARG A 94 10.64 -13.09 13.20
CA ARG A 94 11.78 -14.00 13.06
C ARG A 94 12.02 -14.78 14.37
N PRO A 95 12.72 -15.93 14.31
CA PRO A 95 13.05 -16.71 15.50
C PRO A 95 13.87 -15.95 16.55
N ASP A 96 14.65 -14.95 16.13
CA ASP A 96 15.45 -14.08 16.99
C ASP A 96 14.62 -12.95 17.65
N GLY A 97 13.29 -12.94 17.47
CA GLY A 97 12.39 -11.93 18.00
C GLY A 97 12.31 -10.65 17.15
N SER A 98 13.15 -10.49 16.15
CA SER A 98 13.09 -9.35 15.23
C SER A 98 11.92 -9.46 14.26
N THR A 99 11.60 -8.36 13.57
CA THR A 99 10.52 -8.30 12.59
C THR A 99 11.07 -7.92 11.22
N GLU A 100 10.62 -8.62 10.17
CA GLU A 100 10.82 -8.26 8.78
C GLU A 100 9.57 -7.64 8.19
N LEU A 101 9.76 -6.59 7.38
CA LEU A 101 8.71 -5.92 6.62
C LEU A 101 9.04 -5.97 5.12
N ASP A 102 8.09 -6.42 4.30
CA ASP A 102 8.21 -6.34 2.85
C ASP A 102 7.47 -5.11 2.33
N LEU A 103 8.13 -4.31 1.51
CA LEU A 103 7.54 -3.22 0.73
C LEU A 103 7.80 -3.48 -0.75
N ASP A 104 6.77 -3.38 -1.58
CA ASP A 104 6.86 -3.54 -3.03
C ASP A 104 6.93 -2.17 -3.71
N PHE A 105 8.00 -1.95 -4.44
CA PHE A 105 8.26 -0.70 -5.17
C PHE A 105 7.92 -0.88 -6.64
N VAL A 106 6.96 -0.09 -7.13
CA VAL A 106 6.71 0.00 -8.56
C VAL A 106 7.81 0.82 -9.20
N LEU A 107 8.45 0.23 -10.19
CA LEU A 107 9.55 0.84 -10.93
C LEU A 107 9.00 1.58 -12.14
N HIS A 108 9.05 2.89 -12.10
CA HIS A 108 8.69 3.76 -13.21
C HIS A 108 9.83 4.75 -13.49
N GLY A 109 9.91 5.26 -14.71
CA GLY A 109 11.03 6.11 -15.12
C GLY A 109 11.14 7.40 -14.29
N GLY A 110 12.19 7.52 -13.49
CA GLY A 110 12.68 8.78 -12.95
C GLY A 110 12.16 9.26 -11.60
N GLY A 111 11.21 8.58 -10.94
CA GLY A 111 10.77 8.97 -9.59
C GLY A 111 11.83 8.72 -8.51
N PRO A 112 11.94 9.57 -7.45
CA PRO A 112 12.97 9.40 -6.42
C PRO A 112 12.88 8.06 -5.70
N ALA A 113 11.67 7.56 -5.42
CA ALA A 113 11.50 6.26 -4.78
C ALA A 113 11.92 5.09 -5.67
N SER A 114 11.65 5.18 -6.98
CA SER A 114 12.06 4.17 -7.95
C SER A 114 13.59 4.14 -8.11
N ARG A 115 14.24 5.33 -8.16
CA ARG A 115 15.71 5.42 -8.21
C ARG A 115 16.35 4.87 -6.95
N TRP A 116 15.83 5.25 -5.78
CA TRP A 116 16.34 4.73 -4.51
C TRP A 116 16.20 3.20 -4.45
N ALA A 117 15.04 2.66 -4.79
CA ALA A 117 14.80 1.23 -4.75
C ALA A 117 15.74 0.44 -5.67
N LEU A 118 16.07 0.98 -6.86
CA LEU A 118 17.00 0.36 -7.80
C LEU A 118 18.45 0.37 -7.31
N ALA A 119 18.82 1.35 -6.48
CA ALA A 119 20.16 1.48 -5.89
C ALA A 119 20.29 0.80 -4.53
N ALA A 120 19.16 0.42 -3.89
CA ALA A 120 19.11 -0.09 -2.53
C ALA A 120 19.94 -1.38 -2.36
N SER A 121 20.77 -1.38 -1.35
CA SER A 121 21.67 -2.48 -0.99
C SER A 121 21.48 -2.89 0.47
N PRO A 122 21.83 -4.13 0.87
CA PRO A 122 21.81 -4.53 2.27
C PRO A 122 22.56 -3.54 3.17
N CYS A 123 22.01 -3.30 4.35
CA CYS A 123 22.47 -2.32 5.35
C CYS A 123 22.12 -0.86 5.04
N ASP A 124 21.52 -0.51 3.91
CA ASP A 124 21.06 0.86 3.67
C ASP A 124 19.99 1.24 4.70
N PRO A 125 20.09 2.41 5.35
CA PRO A 125 19.10 2.84 6.33
C PRO A 125 17.83 3.38 5.67
N LEU A 126 16.68 3.14 6.30
CA LEU A 126 15.39 3.70 5.91
C LEU A 126 14.52 3.97 7.13
N THR A 127 14.05 5.20 7.28
CA THR A 127 13.06 5.52 8.32
C THR A 127 11.65 5.28 7.79
N VAL A 128 10.87 4.50 8.53
CA VAL A 128 9.48 4.16 8.25
C VAL A 128 8.60 4.70 9.36
N LEU A 129 7.69 5.63 9.04
CA LEU A 129 6.61 6.02 9.95
C LEU A 129 5.51 4.98 9.85
N GLY A 130 5.30 4.22 10.89
CA GLY A 130 4.41 3.06 10.89
C GLY A 130 3.66 2.85 12.21
N PRO A 131 2.79 1.83 12.27
CA PRO A 131 1.90 1.63 13.41
C PRO A 131 2.63 1.02 14.62
N ALA A 132 2.29 1.56 15.80
CA ALA A 132 2.63 0.99 17.10
C ALA A 132 1.46 0.15 17.69
N SER A 133 0.31 0.11 17.00
CA SER A 133 -0.88 -0.66 17.37
C SER A 133 -1.49 -1.34 16.14
N PRO A 134 -1.99 -2.59 16.23
CA PRO A 134 -2.69 -3.26 15.13
C PRO A 134 -3.97 -2.55 14.68
N ASP A 135 -4.69 -1.94 15.61
CA ASP A 135 -5.82 -1.08 15.30
C ASP A 135 -5.33 0.35 15.12
N ASN A 136 -5.20 0.75 13.87
CA ASN A 136 -4.68 2.06 13.48
C ASN A 136 -5.38 2.58 12.22
N PRO A 137 -5.39 3.92 12.01
CA PRO A 137 -6.10 4.55 10.90
C PRO A 137 -5.49 4.27 9.52
N ALA A 138 -4.28 3.72 9.46
CA ALA A 138 -3.58 3.43 8.22
C ALA A 138 -4.00 2.09 7.57
N VAL A 139 -4.98 1.38 8.17
CA VAL A 139 -5.70 0.26 7.55
C VAL A 139 -7.08 0.75 7.17
N ARG A 140 -7.39 0.81 5.88
CA ARG A 140 -8.66 1.31 5.34
C ARG A 140 -9.62 0.20 4.92
N PHE A 141 -9.10 -0.99 4.60
CA PHE A 141 -9.93 -2.15 4.27
C PHE A 141 -10.65 -2.66 5.51
N ARG A 142 -11.90 -2.24 5.69
CA ARG A 142 -12.74 -2.55 6.86
C ARG A 142 -14.16 -2.88 6.40
N PRO A 143 -14.40 -4.10 5.85
CA PRO A 143 -15.74 -4.49 5.45
C PRO A 143 -16.66 -4.52 6.67
N PRO A 144 -17.83 -3.84 6.61
CA PRO A 144 -18.82 -3.88 7.70
C PRO A 144 -19.41 -5.29 7.88
N ALA A 145 -19.94 -5.55 9.05
CA ALA A 145 -20.73 -6.77 9.30
C ALA A 145 -21.87 -6.89 8.27
N GLY A 146 -22.23 -8.12 7.92
CA GLY A 146 -23.23 -8.38 6.89
C GLY A 146 -22.75 -8.11 5.46
N THR A 147 -21.44 -8.12 5.22
CA THR A 147 -20.89 -8.09 3.85
C THR A 147 -20.98 -9.50 3.25
N ASP A 148 -21.74 -9.64 2.15
CA ASP A 148 -21.95 -10.93 1.47
C ASP A 148 -20.81 -11.25 0.49
N TRP A 149 -20.21 -10.23 -0.12
CA TRP A 149 -19.11 -10.39 -1.06
C TRP A 149 -18.27 -9.10 -1.18
N VAL A 150 -17.05 -9.24 -1.70
CA VAL A 150 -16.09 -8.14 -1.81
C VAL A 150 -15.73 -7.87 -3.27
N LEU A 151 -15.70 -6.59 -3.66
CA LEU A 151 -15.12 -6.10 -4.90
C LEU A 151 -13.76 -5.50 -4.61
N ILE A 152 -12.72 -5.96 -5.32
CA ILE A 152 -11.37 -5.42 -5.24
C ILE A 152 -10.96 -4.95 -6.63
N ARG A 153 -10.57 -3.69 -6.76
CA ARG A 153 -9.91 -3.17 -7.97
C ARG A 153 -8.62 -2.49 -7.59
N ALA A 154 -7.52 -2.92 -8.21
CA ALA A 154 -6.19 -2.34 -8.01
C ALA A 154 -5.44 -2.21 -9.34
N ASP A 155 -4.58 -1.20 -9.45
CA ASP A 155 -3.50 -1.18 -10.43
C ASP A 155 -2.18 -1.67 -9.80
N GLU A 156 -1.08 -1.63 -10.54
CA GLU A 156 0.22 -2.11 -10.07
C GLU A 156 0.70 -1.42 -8.79
N SER A 157 0.32 -0.16 -8.55
CA SER A 157 0.70 0.59 -7.35
C SER A 157 0.03 0.06 -6.08
N ALA A 158 -1.16 -0.52 -6.24
CA ALA A 158 -1.97 -1.08 -5.16
C ALA A 158 -1.96 -2.62 -5.12
N LEU A 159 -1.17 -3.28 -5.97
CA LEU A 159 -1.13 -4.74 -6.06
C LEU A 159 -0.69 -5.38 -4.74
N ALA A 160 0.30 -4.80 -4.06
CA ALA A 160 0.75 -5.26 -2.75
C ALA A 160 -0.38 -5.25 -1.71
N ALA A 161 -1.19 -4.19 -1.71
CA ALA A 161 -2.34 -4.07 -0.82
C ALA A 161 -3.45 -5.07 -1.18
N ALA A 162 -3.77 -5.21 -2.47
CA ALA A 162 -4.76 -6.18 -2.95
C ALA A 162 -4.37 -7.61 -2.57
N ALA A 163 -3.08 -7.97 -2.71
CA ALA A 163 -2.56 -9.28 -2.32
C ALA A 163 -2.71 -9.53 -0.81
N ALA A 164 -2.33 -8.56 0.03
CA ALA A 164 -2.46 -8.66 1.48
C ALA A 164 -3.93 -8.70 1.95
N VAL A 165 -4.82 -7.97 1.26
CA VAL A 165 -6.28 -8.06 1.49
C VAL A 165 -6.79 -9.46 1.15
N LEU A 166 -6.40 -10.02 0.02
CA LEU A 166 -6.81 -11.37 -0.39
C LEU A 166 -6.37 -12.44 0.61
N GLU A 167 -5.17 -12.33 1.16
CA GLU A 167 -4.66 -13.23 2.20
C GLU A 167 -5.45 -13.10 3.52
N TRP A 168 -5.98 -11.91 3.80
CA TRP A 168 -6.76 -11.65 5.00
C TRP A 168 -8.23 -12.10 4.89
N LEU A 169 -8.80 -12.18 3.69
CA LEU A 169 -10.21 -12.53 3.51
C LEU A 169 -10.53 -13.90 4.12
N PRO A 170 -11.67 -14.02 4.81
CA PRO A 170 -12.11 -15.31 5.36
C PRO A 170 -12.26 -16.39 4.31
N ALA A 171 -12.04 -17.64 4.72
CA ALA A 171 -12.27 -18.80 3.86
C ALA A 171 -13.69 -18.80 3.30
N GLY A 172 -13.80 -19.01 2.00
CA GLY A 172 -15.08 -19.07 1.31
C GLY A 172 -15.75 -17.72 1.01
N MET A 173 -15.22 -16.57 1.48
CA MET A 173 -15.76 -15.25 1.15
C MET A 173 -15.78 -15.04 -0.36
N PRO A 174 -16.93 -14.76 -0.98
CA PRO A 174 -16.98 -14.47 -2.40
C PRO A 174 -16.27 -13.16 -2.71
N ALA A 175 -15.37 -13.15 -3.70
CA ALA A 175 -14.67 -11.95 -4.13
C ALA A 175 -14.63 -11.81 -5.66
N ARG A 176 -14.77 -10.59 -6.15
CA ARG A 176 -14.59 -10.18 -7.53
C ARG A 176 -13.38 -9.25 -7.59
N VAL A 177 -12.35 -9.64 -8.33
CA VAL A 177 -11.04 -8.98 -8.27
C VAL A 177 -10.57 -8.60 -9.66
N TRP A 178 -10.22 -7.35 -9.86
CA TRP A 178 -9.61 -6.81 -11.08
C TRP A 178 -8.25 -6.21 -10.73
N LEU A 179 -7.21 -6.79 -11.29
CA LEU A 179 -5.83 -6.36 -11.08
C LEU A 179 -5.24 -5.91 -12.41
N GLU A 180 -4.97 -4.61 -12.51
CA GLU A 180 -4.37 -4.02 -13.69
C GLU A 180 -2.85 -3.93 -13.52
N ILE A 181 -2.12 -4.48 -14.50
CA ILE A 181 -0.65 -4.54 -14.48
C ILE A 181 -0.07 -4.14 -15.84
N PRO A 182 1.19 -3.64 -15.88
CA PRO A 182 1.81 -3.24 -17.13
C PRO A 182 2.05 -4.39 -18.10
N ARG A 183 2.57 -5.51 -17.62
CA ARG A 183 3.03 -6.65 -18.43
C ARG A 183 2.64 -7.98 -17.80
N THR A 184 2.57 -9.04 -18.59
CA THR A 184 2.24 -10.38 -18.11
C THR A 184 3.21 -10.89 -17.05
N GLU A 185 4.49 -10.56 -17.20
CA GLU A 185 5.57 -10.97 -16.28
C GLU A 185 5.47 -10.26 -14.91
N ASP A 186 4.61 -9.25 -14.76
CA ASP A 186 4.32 -8.61 -13.48
C ASP A 186 3.23 -9.33 -12.68
N ARG A 187 2.63 -10.40 -13.22
CA ARG A 187 1.70 -11.24 -12.46
C ARG A 187 2.41 -11.86 -11.27
N GLN A 188 1.75 -11.82 -10.13
CA GLN A 188 2.24 -12.41 -8.89
C GLN A 188 1.34 -13.56 -8.46
N ALA A 189 1.93 -14.55 -7.77
CA ALA A 189 1.17 -15.55 -7.06
C ALA A 189 0.37 -14.88 -5.92
N LEU A 190 -0.93 -15.13 -5.90
CA LEU A 190 -1.85 -14.58 -4.90
C LEU A 190 -2.40 -15.72 -4.05
N ASN A 191 -2.15 -15.66 -2.75
CA ASN A 191 -2.68 -16.60 -1.79
C ASN A 191 -4.01 -16.07 -1.22
N THR A 192 -5.02 -16.92 -1.20
CA THR A 192 -6.30 -16.58 -0.57
C THR A 192 -7.10 -17.83 -0.26
N ALA A 193 -7.79 -17.82 0.88
CA ALA A 193 -8.79 -18.84 1.21
C ALA A 193 -10.20 -18.44 0.73
N ALA A 194 -10.36 -17.22 0.22
CA ALA A 194 -11.63 -16.71 -0.30
C ALA A 194 -12.01 -17.37 -1.64
N LYS A 195 -13.29 -17.39 -1.97
CA LYS A 195 -13.80 -17.79 -3.30
C LYS A 195 -13.61 -16.64 -4.29
N ALA A 196 -12.34 -16.28 -4.57
CA ALA A 196 -11.98 -15.15 -5.40
C ALA A 196 -12.01 -15.51 -6.89
N ARG A 197 -12.70 -14.69 -7.70
CA ARG A 197 -12.56 -14.67 -9.16
C ARG A 197 -11.65 -13.51 -9.53
N ILE A 198 -10.40 -13.81 -9.89
CA ILE A 198 -9.36 -12.82 -10.18
C ILE A 198 -9.23 -12.67 -11.69
N ARG A 199 -9.37 -11.44 -12.17
CA ARG A 199 -9.13 -11.04 -13.56
C ARG A 199 -7.89 -10.15 -13.61
N TRP A 200 -6.88 -10.62 -14.31
CA TRP A 200 -5.70 -9.83 -14.64
C TRP A 200 -5.98 -9.01 -15.91
N LEU A 201 -5.71 -7.72 -15.85
CA LEU A 201 -5.83 -6.78 -16.96
C LEU A 201 -4.42 -6.31 -17.33
N VAL A 202 -3.88 -6.89 -18.40
CA VAL A 202 -2.50 -6.65 -18.83
C VAL A 202 -2.50 -5.56 -19.89
N ARG A 203 -1.94 -4.39 -19.58
CA ARG A 203 -1.96 -3.24 -20.50
C ARG A 203 -1.19 -3.48 -21.79
N SER A 204 -0.05 -4.19 -21.74
CA SER A 204 0.72 -4.55 -22.93
C SER A 204 -0.01 -5.48 -23.90
N GLU A 205 -1.04 -6.18 -23.42
CA GLU A 205 -1.90 -7.07 -24.24
C GLU A 205 -3.16 -6.36 -24.74
N GLY A 206 -3.25 -5.03 -24.57
CA GLY A 206 -4.42 -4.25 -25.00
C GLY A 206 -5.66 -4.46 -24.13
N ALA A 207 -5.50 -4.90 -22.88
CA ALA A 207 -6.62 -5.09 -21.98
C ALA A 207 -7.41 -3.78 -21.80
N VAL A 208 -8.73 -3.91 -21.78
CA VAL A 208 -9.64 -2.82 -21.44
C VAL A 208 -9.33 -2.33 -20.03
N CYS A 209 -9.32 -1.02 -19.79
CA CYS A 209 -8.95 -0.46 -18.49
C CYS A 209 -9.84 -0.99 -17.36
N GLY A 210 -9.32 -0.97 -16.14
CA GLY A 210 -9.97 -1.57 -14.98
C GLY A 210 -11.37 -1.00 -14.70
N VAL A 211 -11.61 0.28 -14.99
CA VAL A 211 -12.91 0.93 -14.81
C VAL A 211 -13.95 0.32 -15.76
N GLU A 212 -13.64 0.24 -17.04
CA GLU A 212 -14.55 -0.31 -18.05
C GLU A 212 -14.78 -1.82 -17.86
N SER A 213 -13.75 -2.54 -17.43
CA SER A 213 -13.88 -3.97 -17.12
C SER A 213 -14.83 -4.25 -15.95
N VAL A 214 -14.88 -3.36 -14.95
CA VAL A 214 -15.83 -3.48 -13.84
C VAL A 214 -17.23 -3.03 -14.29
N ARG A 215 -17.33 -1.97 -15.12
CA ARG A 215 -18.60 -1.50 -15.66
C ARG A 215 -19.35 -2.57 -16.45
N ALA A 216 -18.61 -3.32 -17.26
CA ALA A 216 -19.17 -4.39 -18.09
C ALA A 216 -19.43 -5.70 -17.34
N ALA A 217 -19.09 -5.78 -16.05
CA ALA A 217 -19.20 -7.03 -15.30
C ALA A 217 -20.59 -7.26 -14.73
N ASP A 218 -20.99 -8.53 -14.75
CA ASP A 218 -22.11 -9.02 -13.94
C ASP A 218 -21.64 -9.19 -12.49
N LEU A 219 -22.22 -8.41 -11.59
CA LEU A 219 -21.92 -8.44 -10.18
C LEU A 219 -22.90 -9.34 -9.44
N PRO A 220 -22.44 -10.08 -8.41
CA PRO A 220 -23.34 -10.91 -7.60
C PRO A 220 -24.41 -10.07 -6.91
N PRO A 221 -25.59 -10.65 -6.64
CA PRO A 221 -26.56 -10.04 -5.74
C PRO A 221 -26.05 -10.03 -4.29
N GLY A 222 -26.73 -9.30 -3.42
CA GLY A 222 -26.42 -9.21 -1.99
C GLY A 222 -25.78 -7.87 -1.62
N THR A 223 -25.21 -7.82 -0.43
CA THR A 223 -24.64 -6.62 0.20
C THR A 223 -23.12 -6.57 -0.02
N PRO A 224 -22.62 -5.83 -1.02
CA PRO A 224 -21.19 -5.76 -1.32
C PRO A 224 -20.42 -4.83 -0.38
N TYR A 225 -19.11 -5.08 -0.29
CA TYR A 225 -18.12 -4.09 0.10
C TYR A 225 -17.10 -3.92 -1.02
N ALA A 226 -16.83 -2.68 -1.42
CA ALA A 226 -15.87 -2.39 -2.47
C ALA A 226 -14.62 -1.71 -1.91
N TRP A 227 -13.45 -2.18 -2.34
CA TRP A 227 -12.16 -1.54 -2.11
C TRP A 227 -11.49 -1.25 -3.46
N ILE A 228 -11.20 0.03 -3.70
CA ILE A 228 -10.71 0.53 -4.97
C ILE A 228 -9.45 1.35 -4.71
N ALA A 229 -8.33 0.96 -5.31
CA ALA A 229 -7.07 1.69 -5.16
C ALA A 229 -6.30 1.79 -6.48
N GLY A 230 -5.48 2.85 -6.62
CA GLY A 230 -4.65 3.10 -7.76
C GLY A 230 -4.68 4.54 -8.25
N GLU A 231 -4.68 4.74 -9.58
CA GLU A 231 -4.70 6.07 -10.22
C GLU A 231 -5.97 6.85 -9.86
N GLU A 232 -5.79 8.12 -9.50
CA GLU A 232 -6.85 8.97 -8.94
C GLU A 232 -8.08 9.10 -9.83
N ALA A 233 -7.92 9.35 -11.13
CA ALA A 233 -9.05 9.53 -12.03
C ALA A 233 -9.85 8.22 -12.20
N GLY A 234 -9.16 7.10 -12.30
CA GLY A 234 -9.76 5.77 -12.35
C GLY A 234 -10.50 5.40 -11.06
N VAL A 235 -9.91 5.68 -9.91
CA VAL A 235 -10.53 5.46 -8.60
C VAL A 235 -11.80 6.28 -8.46
N ARG A 236 -11.76 7.56 -8.82
CA ARG A 236 -12.93 8.45 -8.76
C ARG A 236 -14.04 8.03 -9.71
N ALA A 237 -13.71 7.68 -10.96
CA ALA A 237 -14.66 7.23 -11.95
C ALA A 237 -15.37 5.93 -11.53
N LEU A 238 -14.61 4.97 -10.99
CA LEU A 238 -15.19 3.71 -10.54
C LEU A 238 -16.03 3.88 -9.27
N ARG A 239 -15.59 4.71 -8.31
CA ARG A 239 -16.42 5.04 -7.15
C ARG A 239 -17.75 5.67 -7.58
N HIS A 240 -17.73 6.62 -8.52
CA HIS A 240 -18.95 7.22 -9.07
C HIS A 240 -19.86 6.15 -9.68
N HIS A 241 -19.33 5.28 -10.54
CA HIS A 241 -20.09 4.19 -11.15
C HIS A 241 -20.75 3.27 -10.11
N LEU A 242 -19.98 2.79 -9.12
CA LEU A 242 -20.53 1.87 -8.11
C LEU A 242 -21.62 2.54 -7.28
N VAL A 243 -21.43 3.78 -6.85
CA VAL A 243 -22.38 4.47 -5.97
C VAL A 243 -23.59 4.98 -6.74
N ARG A 244 -23.40 5.58 -7.94
CA ARG A 244 -24.49 6.27 -8.66
C ARG A 244 -25.22 5.39 -9.66
N GLU A 245 -24.51 4.46 -10.30
CA GLU A 245 -25.09 3.63 -11.36
C GLU A 245 -25.42 2.21 -10.90
N ARG A 246 -24.65 1.69 -9.90
CA ARG A 246 -24.84 0.33 -9.34
C ARG A 246 -25.47 0.31 -7.96
N SER A 247 -25.84 1.48 -7.41
CA SER A 247 -26.52 1.64 -6.12
C SER A 247 -25.78 1.05 -4.91
N PHE A 248 -24.43 1.03 -4.94
CA PHE A 248 -23.65 0.64 -3.76
C PHE A 248 -23.81 1.71 -2.67
N ASP A 249 -23.98 1.27 -1.43
CA ASP A 249 -23.94 2.16 -0.29
C ASP A 249 -22.56 2.87 -0.23
N PRO A 250 -22.51 4.22 -0.23
CA PRO A 250 -21.25 4.97 -0.15
C PRO A 250 -20.38 4.61 1.03
N ALA A 251 -20.97 4.20 2.18
CA ALA A 251 -20.27 3.77 3.38
C ALA A 251 -19.58 2.40 3.20
N ARG A 252 -19.98 1.63 2.18
CA ARG A 252 -19.42 0.34 1.83
C ARG A 252 -18.45 0.41 0.64
N VAL A 253 -18.04 1.63 0.22
CA VAL A 253 -17.06 1.83 -0.84
C VAL A 253 -15.85 2.59 -0.32
N THR A 254 -14.80 1.86 0.00
CA THR A 254 -13.48 2.42 0.32
C THR A 254 -12.71 2.69 -0.96
N SER A 255 -12.22 3.91 -1.12
CA SER A 255 -11.41 4.32 -2.26
C SER A 255 -10.12 5.01 -1.80
N ALA A 256 -9.00 4.70 -2.45
CA ALA A 256 -7.69 5.23 -2.12
C ALA A 256 -6.92 5.60 -3.40
N SER A 257 -6.63 6.88 -3.57
CA SER A 257 -5.75 7.36 -4.65
C SER A 257 -4.30 7.15 -4.23
N TYR A 258 -3.58 6.31 -4.95
CA TYR A 258 -2.17 6.01 -4.70
C TYR A 258 -1.25 6.89 -5.52
N TRP A 259 -1.70 7.32 -6.70
CA TRP A 259 -0.96 8.21 -7.58
C TRP A 259 -1.89 8.98 -8.52
N ARG A 260 -1.36 10.03 -9.16
CA ARG A 260 -2.06 10.84 -10.15
C ARG A 260 -1.18 10.97 -11.39
N ARG A 261 -1.76 10.74 -12.56
CA ARG A 261 -1.08 10.94 -13.84
C ARG A 261 -0.75 12.43 -14.03
N GLY A 262 0.50 12.73 -14.41
CA GLY A 262 0.96 14.10 -14.64
C GLY A 262 1.31 14.90 -13.38
N ALA A 263 1.09 14.38 -12.18
CA ALA A 263 1.62 14.96 -10.96
C ALA A 263 3.11 14.59 -10.82
N GLY A 264 3.99 15.43 -11.32
CA GLY A 264 5.41 15.36 -10.95
C GLY A 264 5.53 15.60 -9.45
N ALA A 265 6.11 14.65 -8.74
CA ALA A 265 6.76 14.70 -7.40
C ALA A 265 6.17 15.59 -6.29
N ARG A 266 4.91 15.99 -6.33
CA ARG A 266 4.22 16.64 -5.19
C ARG A 266 3.15 15.69 -4.68
N GLN A 267 3.45 14.97 -3.60
CA GLN A 267 2.41 14.42 -2.74
C GLN A 267 2.29 15.32 -1.54
N ASP A 268 1.25 16.14 -1.57
CA ASP A 268 0.77 16.84 -0.38
C ASP A 268 0.31 15.79 0.63
N VAL A 269 0.86 15.89 1.82
CA VAL A 269 0.31 15.27 3.03
C VAL A 269 -1.00 16.01 3.28
N SER A 270 -2.10 15.54 2.71
CA SER A 270 -3.43 16.07 3.01
C SER A 270 -3.82 15.66 4.41
N ARG A 271 -4.14 16.66 5.17
CA ARG A 271 -4.63 16.74 6.55
C ARG A 271 -5.75 15.77 6.89
#